data_2f1c705dba4bb73e71991eb391e57e8d
#
_entry.id   2f1c705dba4bb73e71991eb391e57e8d
#
_cell.length_a   1.000
_cell.length_b   1.000
_cell.length_c   1.000
_cell.angle_alpha   90.00
_cell.angle_beta   90.00
_cell.angle_gamma   90.00
#
_symmetry.space_group_name_H-M   'P 1'
#
loop_
_entity.id
_entity.type
_entity.pdbx_description
1 polymer ?
#
loop_
_entity_poly.entity_id
_entity_poly.type
_entity_poly.pdbx_seq_one_letter_code
_entity_poly.pdbx_strand_id
1 'polypeptide(L)' 'MAGTGRNIVRLRQNAGLSVKDLQDIFGFATPNAIYKWQKGMAMPTVDNLIILAAIFGVTVDNIIAVNICSTVGISA' A
#
# COMPACT_ATOMS: atom_id res chain seq x y z
N MET A 1 -7.34 -1.86 8.89
CA MET A 1 -6.60 -1.92 7.62
C MET A 1 -5.13 -2.27 7.81
N ALA A 2 -4.83 -2.95 8.92
CA ALA A 2 -3.45 -3.35 9.21
C ALA A 2 -2.86 -4.22 8.09
N GLY A 3 -3.68 -5.05 7.43
CA GLY A 3 -3.18 -5.90 6.36
C GLY A 3 -2.67 -5.14 5.16
N THR A 4 -3.37 -4.09 4.74
CA THR A 4 -2.91 -3.25 3.63
C THR A 4 -1.62 -2.53 4.00
N GLY A 5 -1.56 -2.00 5.22
CA GLY A 5 -0.35 -1.35 5.70
C GLY A 5 0.84 -2.28 5.72
N ARG A 6 0.66 -3.50 6.19
CA ARG A 6 1.71 -4.51 6.18
C ARG A 6 2.17 -4.83 4.76
N ASN A 7 1.23 -4.92 3.84
CA ASN A 7 1.58 -5.18 2.44
C ASN A 7 2.43 -4.06 1.88
N ILE A 8 2.10 -2.81 2.20
CA ILE A 8 2.88 -1.67 1.75
C ILE A 8 4.30 -1.76 2.30
N VAL A 9 4.45 -2.05 3.59
CA VAL A 9 5.78 -2.19 4.19
C VAL A 9 6.56 -3.31 3.51
N ARG A 10 5.94 -4.48 3.37
CA ARG A 10 6.60 -5.63 2.77
C ARG A 10 7.02 -5.37 1.34
N LEU A 11 6.13 -4.81 0.55
CA LEU A 11 6.42 -4.53 -0.87
C LEU A 11 7.47 -3.45 -1.00
N ARG A 12 7.42 -2.43 -0.13
CA ARG A 12 8.43 -1.39 -0.11
C ARG A 12 9.81 -1.97 0.19
N GLN A 13 9.89 -2.80 1.23
CA GLN A 13 11.16 -3.43 1.62
C GLN A 13 11.67 -4.37 0.53
N ASN A 14 10.78 -5.15 -0.07
CA ASN A 14 11.15 -6.04 -1.17
C ASN A 14 11.69 -5.27 -2.37
N ALA A 15 11.17 -4.07 -2.59
CA ALA A 15 11.65 -3.21 -3.67
C ALA A 15 12.92 -2.44 -3.31
N GLY A 16 13.39 -2.57 -2.07
CA GLY A 16 14.59 -1.87 -1.63
C GLY A 16 14.38 -0.38 -1.43
N LEU A 17 13.15 0.03 -1.16
CA LEU A 17 12.81 1.45 -1.03
C LEU A 17 12.60 1.83 0.43
N SER A 18 13.08 3.02 0.80
CA SER A 18 12.79 3.60 2.10
C SER A 18 11.50 4.40 2.04
N VAL A 19 11.00 4.78 3.22
CA VAL A 19 9.85 5.70 3.29
C VAL A 19 10.21 7.03 2.64
N LYS A 20 11.45 7.48 2.82
CA LYS A 20 11.92 8.72 2.19
C LYS A 20 11.87 8.61 0.67
N ASP A 21 12.24 7.45 0.13
CA ASP A 21 12.17 7.22 -1.31
C ASP A 21 10.74 7.36 -1.81
N LEU A 22 9.78 6.76 -1.11
CA LEU A 22 8.38 6.90 -1.47
C LEU A 22 7.91 8.34 -1.36
N GLN A 23 8.30 9.02 -0.30
CA GLN A 23 7.98 10.43 -0.12
C GLN A 23 8.42 11.25 -1.33
N ASP A 24 9.63 11.01 -1.78
CA ASP A 24 10.21 11.74 -2.91
C ASP A 24 9.48 11.41 -4.21
N ILE A 25 9.16 10.14 -4.42
CA ILE A 25 8.46 9.69 -5.63
C ILE A 25 7.07 10.33 -5.71
N PHE A 26 6.36 10.37 -4.58
CA PHE A 26 5.02 10.97 -4.53
C PHE A 26 5.06 12.50 -4.52
N GLY A 27 6.21 13.08 -4.21
CA GLY A 27 6.31 14.53 -4.08
C GLY A 27 5.64 15.06 -2.83
N PHE A 28 5.55 14.25 -1.78
CA PHE A 28 4.93 14.69 -0.53
C PHE A 28 5.91 15.56 0.26
N ALA A 29 5.37 16.60 0.88
CA ALA A 29 6.18 17.49 1.71
C ALA A 29 6.69 16.78 2.97
N THR A 30 5.93 15.79 3.47
CA THR A 30 6.28 15.03 4.66
C THR A 30 5.98 13.55 4.42
N PRO A 31 6.56 12.63 5.22
CA PRO A 31 6.25 11.21 5.09
C PRO A 31 5.00 10.78 5.86
N ASN A 32 4.26 11.72 6.41
CA ASN A 32 3.17 11.41 7.34
C ASN A 32 2.11 10.49 6.73
N ALA A 33 1.73 10.75 5.48
CA ALA A 33 0.71 9.94 4.82
C ALA A 33 1.18 8.48 4.69
N ILE A 34 2.44 8.29 4.33
CA ILE A 34 3.00 6.95 4.14
C ILE A 34 3.01 6.19 5.45
N TYR A 35 3.42 6.84 6.54
CA TYR A 35 3.39 6.21 7.85
C TYR A 35 1.97 5.85 8.28
N LYS A 36 1.00 6.71 7.99
CA LYS A 36 -0.40 6.41 8.30
C LYS A 36 -0.89 5.19 7.52
N TRP A 37 -0.50 5.08 6.26
CA TRP A 37 -0.85 3.90 5.46
C TRP A 37 -0.26 2.64 6.09
N GLN A 38 1.01 2.69 6.46
CA GLN A 38 1.71 1.53 7.01
C GLN A 38 1.12 1.10 8.35
N LYS A 39 0.65 2.05 9.14
CA LYS A 39 0.07 1.76 10.45
C LYS A 39 -1.41 1.38 10.37
N GLY A 40 -2.00 1.44 9.20
CA GLY A 40 -3.41 1.15 9.03
C GLY A 40 -4.32 2.24 9.54
N MET A 41 -3.80 3.46 9.70
CA MET A 41 -4.58 4.60 10.18
C MET A 41 -5.30 5.31 9.05
N ALA A 42 -4.89 5.11 7.84
CA ALA A 42 -5.50 5.69 6.66
C ALA A 42 -5.25 4.79 5.46
N MET A 43 -6.17 4.80 4.52
CA MET A 43 -6.00 4.10 3.25
C MET A 43 -5.46 5.08 2.22
N PRO A 44 -4.53 4.63 1.36
CA PRO A 44 -4.17 5.44 0.20
C PRO A 44 -5.40 5.65 -0.68
N THR A 45 -5.47 6.79 -1.33
CA THR A 45 -6.50 7.02 -2.34
C THR A 45 -6.26 6.11 -3.55
N VAL A 46 -7.25 5.98 -4.40
CA VAL A 46 -7.13 5.14 -5.60
C VAL A 46 -5.93 5.59 -6.44
N ASP A 47 -5.76 6.88 -6.62
CA ASP A 47 -4.63 7.42 -7.37
C ASP A 47 -3.30 6.97 -6.77
N ASN A 48 -3.17 7.06 -5.46
CA ASN A 48 -1.95 6.67 -4.77
C ASN A 48 -1.74 5.16 -4.82
N LEU A 49 -2.81 4.38 -4.78
CA LEU A 49 -2.70 2.93 -4.93
C LEU A 49 -2.18 2.54 -6.31
N ILE A 50 -2.64 3.22 -7.34
CA ILE A 50 -2.15 2.97 -8.70
C ILE A 50 -0.67 3.28 -8.80
N ILE A 51 -0.24 4.37 -8.19
CA ILE A 51 1.18 4.76 -8.19
C ILE A 51 2.00 3.72 -7.42
N LEU A 52 1.52 3.30 -6.25
CA LEU A 52 2.21 2.26 -5.47
C LEU A 52 2.33 0.97 -6.25
N ALA A 53 1.27 0.57 -6.93
CA ALA A 53 1.29 -0.65 -7.75
C ALA A 53 2.36 -0.55 -8.83
N ALA A 54 2.46 0.59 -9.49
CA ALA A 54 3.47 0.81 -10.51
C ALA A 54 4.89 0.79 -9.92
N ILE A 55 5.08 1.42 -8.76
CA ILE A 55 6.38 1.45 -8.09
C ILE A 55 6.83 0.05 -7.70
N PHE A 56 5.93 -0.73 -7.14
CA PHE A 56 6.25 -2.06 -6.63
C PHE A 56 6.21 -3.14 -7.71
N GLY A 57 5.69 -2.82 -8.89
CA GLY A 57 5.56 -3.80 -9.97
C GLY A 57 4.52 -4.87 -9.68
N VAL A 58 3.46 -4.50 -9.00
CA VAL A 58 2.38 -5.41 -8.63
C VAL A 58 1.04 -4.81 -9.03
N THR A 59 -0.03 -5.57 -8.86
CA THR A 59 -1.38 -5.04 -9.06
C THR A 59 -1.87 -4.39 -7.79
N VAL A 60 -2.90 -3.55 -7.93
CA VAL A 60 -3.55 -2.94 -6.76
C VAL A 60 -4.08 -4.01 -5.81
N ASP A 61 -4.61 -5.11 -6.37
CA ASP A 61 -5.12 -6.22 -5.57
C ASP A 61 -4.07 -6.82 -4.64
N ASN A 62 -2.80 -6.79 -5.06
CA ASN A 62 -1.72 -7.30 -4.24
C ASN A 62 -1.37 -6.37 -3.07
N ILE A 63 -1.77 -5.13 -3.16
CA ILE A 63 -1.53 -4.15 -2.10
C ILE A 63 -2.66 -4.18 -1.09
N ILE A 64 -3.89 -4.17 -1.58
CA ILE A 64 -5.07 -4.11 -0.71
C ILE A 64 -5.28 -5.46 -0.05
N ALA A 65 -5.27 -5.46 1.27
CA ALA A 65 -5.64 -6.63 2.04
C ALA A 65 -7.08 -6.45 2.49
N VAL A 66 -7.98 -7.04 1.76
CA VAL A 66 -9.38 -7.05 2.17
C VAL A 66 -9.69 -8.42 2.73
N ASN A 67 -10.38 -8.43 3.83
CA ASN A 67 -10.69 -9.67 4.51
C ASN A 67 -11.96 -10.27 3.92
N ILE A 68 -11.93 -10.50 2.63
CA ILE A 68 -13.09 -11.03 1.90
C ILE A 68 -12.90 -12.49 1.51
N CYS A 69 -11.86 -13.12 1.99
CA CYS A 69 -11.63 -14.52 1.65
C CYS A 69 -12.84 -15.37 1.96
N SER A 70 -13.43 -15.12 3.11
CA SER A 70 -14.64 -15.84 3.50
C SER A 70 -15.82 -15.48 2.61
N THR A 71 -15.85 -14.25 2.12
CA THR A 71 -16.90 -13.78 1.24
C THR A 71 -16.65 -14.23 -0.18
N VAL A 72 -15.40 -14.21 -0.59
CA VAL A 72 -15.01 -14.65 -1.92
C VAL A 72 -15.36 -16.10 -2.11
N GLY A 73 -15.22 -16.89 -1.08
CA GLY A 73 -15.66 -18.27 -1.14
C GLY A 73 -17.11 -18.39 -1.55
N ILE A 74 -17.91 -17.40 -1.21
CA ILE A 74 -19.31 -17.36 -1.59
C ILE A 74 -19.46 -17.04 -3.07
N SER A 75 -18.71 -16.06 -3.52
CA SER A 75 -18.82 -15.60 -4.90
C SER A 75 -18.15 -16.53 -5.87
N ALA A 76 -17.32 -17.36 -5.35
CA ALA A 76 -16.68 -18.35 -6.19
C ALA A 76 -17.65 -19.44 -6.54
#